data_cf473e261f59e76b3a666389cb3422c8
#
_entry.id   cf473e261f59e76b3a666389cb3422c8
#
_cell.length_a   1.000
_cell.length_b   1.000
_cell.length_c   1.000
_cell.angle_alpha   90.00
_cell.angle_beta   90.00
_cell.angle_gamma   90.00
#
_symmetry.space_group_name_H-M   'P 1'
#
loop_
_entity.id
_entity.type
_entity.pdbx_description
1 polymer ?
#
loop_
_entity_poly.entity_id
_entity_poly.type
_entity_poly.pdbx_seq_one_letter_code
_entity_poly.pdbx_strand_id
1 'polypeptide(L)'
;SWMGGMINPEINIYQMVVFLLITIPYAASFYTDRKAGILKNIAVRGEKREYLAAKSVAVFMTAGVSAVFPLLLNLKLTMTMFPVINYDWYQLPNYKALFMNLAVKNVIAYCIVYMALIFVFAGLIAGLALSLSLYANNRFVVLSLPFLICIVSGRLVAYSGNPVIRGLAIQKVFYVPQSSPTTLVSLCILFVVLVLCGYVHFMVRGVKMDVL
;
A
#
# COMPACT_ATOMS: atom_id res chain seq x y z
N SER A 1 12.07 -2.96 22.71
CA SER A 1 11.29 -1.71 22.64
C SER A 1 10.18 -1.83 21.59
N TRP A 2 9.07 -1.14 21.77
CA TRP A 2 7.93 -1.20 20.85
C TRP A 2 8.30 -0.75 19.43
N MET A 3 9.11 0.28 19.29
CA MET A 3 9.68 0.65 18.00
C MET A 3 10.63 -0.41 17.45
N GLY A 4 11.40 -1.08 18.29
CA GLY A 4 12.30 -2.16 17.87
C GLY A 4 11.55 -3.33 17.23
N GLY A 5 10.38 -3.70 17.76
CA GLY A 5 9.51 -4.69 17.12
C GLY A 5 8.98 -4.26 15.75
N MET A 6 8.89 -2.96 15.48
CA MET A 6 8.53 -2.43 14.17
C MET A 6 9.74 -2.18 13.24
N ILE A 7 10.96 -2.16 13.78
CA ILE A 7 12.19 -1.76 13.05
C ILE A 7 13.12 -2.97 12.79
N ASN A 8 12.86 -4.13 13.36
CA ASN A 8 13.72 -5.31 13.27
C ASN A 8 13.77 -5.94 11.86
N PRO A 9 14.81 -6.72 11.53
CA PRO A 9 15.00 -7.37 10.23
C PRO A 9 13.84 -8.28 9.80
N GLU A 10 13.02 -8.75 10.72
CA GLU A 10 11.77 -9.46 10.41
C GLU A 10 10.80 -8.62 9.56
N ILE A 11 10.87 -7.32 9.65
CA ILE A 11 10.12 -6.38 8.80
C ILE A 11 10.58 -6.47 7.34
N ASN A 12 11.80 -6.87 7.06
CA ASN A 12 12.25 -7.09 5.68
C ASN A 12 11.42 -8.19 5.00
N ILE A 13 11.05 -9.25 5.74
CA ILE A 13 10.16 -10.30 5.26
C ILE A 13 8.76 -9.73 5.03
N TYR A 14 8.22 -8.97 5.98
CA TYR A 14 6.93 -8.29 5.83
C TYR A 14 6.92 -7.39 4.59
N GLN A 15 7.95 -6.61 4.35
CA GLN A 15 8.06 -5.71 3.20
C GLN A 15 8.07 -6.45 1.86
N MET A 16 8.62 -7.65 1.80
CA MET A 16 8.53 -8.49 0.62
C MET A 16 7.14 -9.06 0.43
N VAL A 17 6.52 -9.51 1.52
CA VAL A 17 5.24 -10.22 1.49
C VAL A 17 4.06 -9.26 1.43
N VAL A 18 4.18 -8.03 1.95
CA VAL A 18 3.07 -7.07 2.02
C VAL A 18 2.45 -6.78 0.65
N PHE A 19 3.24 -6.69 -0.42
CA PHE A 19 2.72 -6.45 -1.76
C PHE A 19 1.84 -7.60 -2.27
N LEU A 20 2.14 -8.83 -1.86
CA LEU A 20 1.27 -9.98 -2.13
C LEU A 20 0.03 -9.95 -1.23
N LEU A 21 0.20 -9.63 0.05
CA LEU A 21 -0.92 -9.50 0.99
C LEU A 21 -1.93 -8.44 0.55
N ILE A 22 -1.47 -7.34 -0.05
CA ILE A 22 -2.31 -6.26 -0.58
C ILE A 22 -3.17 -6.74 -1.76
N THR A 23 -2.61 -7.58 -2.63
CA THR A 23 -3.27 -7.97 -3.89
C THR A 23 -4.14 -9.22 -3.79
N ILE A 24 -3.79 -10.16 -2.90
CA ILE A 24 -4.47 -11.46 -2.79
C ILE A 24 -5.96 -11.34 -2.42
N PRO A 25 -6.38 -10.54 -1.41
CA PRO A 25 -7.74 -10.70 -0.86
C PRO A 25 -8.84 -10.36 -1.86
N TYR A 26 -8.71 -9.26 -2.61
CA TYR A 26 -9.82 -8.79 -3.43
C TYR A 26 -9.43 -8.14 -4.77
N ALA A 27 -8.14 -7.95 -5.07
CA ALA A 27 -7.72 -7.24 -6.29
C ALA A 27 -8.12 -7.97 -7.59
N ALA A 28 -8.17 -9.30 -7.58
CA ALA A 28 -8.60 -10.10 -8.72
C ALA A 28 -10.13 -10.25 -8.85
N SER A 29 -10.91 -9.68 -7.94
CA SER A 29 -12.36 -9.86 -7.92
C SER A 29 -13.05 -9.28 -9.16
N PHE A 30 -12.59 -8.14 -9.66
CA PHE A 30 -13.13 -7.56 -10.90
C PHE A 30 -12.87 -8.46 -12.12
N TYR A 31 -11.68 -9.03 -12.21
CA TYR A 31 -11.38 -10.03 -13.27
C TYR A 31 -12.34 -11.22 -13.20
N THR A 32 -12.61 -11.73 -12.01
CA THR A 32 -13.53 -12.85 -11.79
C THR A 32 -14.96 -12.50 -12.20
N ASP A 33 -15.45 -11.31 -11.80
CA ASP A 33 -16.80 -10.83 -12.16
C ASP A 33 -16.95 -10.63 -13.66
N ARG A 34 -15.89 -10.11 -14.31
CA ARG A 34 -15.86 -9.96 -15.78
C ARG A 34 -15.95 -11.31 -16.47
N LYS A 35 -15.15 -12.28 -16.02
CA LYS A 35 -15.12 -13.62 -16.61
C LYS A 35 -16.43 -14.40 -16.38
N ALA A 36 -17.07 -14.19 -15.25
CA ALA A 36 -18.36 -14.79 -14.93
C ALA A 36 -19.56 -14.13 -15.66
N GLY A 37 -19.34 -13.08 -16.45
CA GLY A 37 -20.40 -12.37 -17.16
C GLY A 37 -21.31 -11.51 -16.27
N ILE A 38 -20.97 -11.34 -14.99
CA ILE A 38 -21.74 -10.55 -14.01
C ILE A 38 -21.89 -9.09 -14.47
N LEU A 39 -20.86 -8.55 -15.14
CA LEU A 39 -20.87 -7.19 -15.66
C LEU A 39 -21.99 -6.93 -16.66
N LYS A 40 -22.40 -7.94 -17.46
CA LYS A 40 -23.53 -7.83 -18.39
C LYS A 40 -24.83 -7.61 -17.62
N ASN A 41 -25.05 -8.38 -16.56
CA ASN A 41 -26.26 -8.27 -15.74
C ASN A 41 -26.33 -6.93 -15.00
N ILE A 42 -25.18 -6.41 -14.55
CA ILE A 42 -25.09 -5.10 -13.88
C ILE A 42 -25.37 -3.98 -14.88
N ALA A 43 -24.81 -4.07 -16.08
CA ALA A 43 -25.01 -3.06 -17.14
C ALA A 43 -26.50 -2.91 -17.55
N VAL A 44 -27.28 -3.98 -17.42
CA VAL A 44 -28.72 -3.97 -17.73
C VAL A 44 -29.58 -3.45 -16.56
N ARG A 45 -29.16 -3.70 -15.31
CA ARG A 45 -29.96 -3.45 -14.10
C ARG A 45 -29.60 -2.17 -13.34
N GLY A 46 -28.43 -1.60 -13.55
CA GLY A 46 -27.94 -0.49 -12.74
C GLY A 46 -26.86 0.34 -13.42
N GLU A 47 -26.46 1.39 -12.73
CA GLU A 47 -25.38 2.24 -13.20
C GLU A 47 -24.03 1.55 -13.02
N LYS A 48 -23.36 1.29 -14.12
CA LYS A 48 -22.01 0.71 -14.16
C LYS A 48 -21.01 1.50 -13.33
N ARG A 49 -21.19 2.82 -13.22
CA ARG A 49 -20.35 3.70 -12.40
C ARG A 49 -20.43 3.37 -10.91
N GLU A 50 -21.62 3.15 -10.38
CA GLU A 50 -21.83 2.84 -8.97
C GLU A 50 -21.15 1.51 -8.59
N TYR A 51 -21.30 0.50 -9.44
CA TYR A 51 -20.60 -0.77 -9.25
C TYR A 51 -19.08 -0.61 -9.24
N LEU A 52 -18.50 0.13 -10.19
CA LEU A 52 -17.06 0.37 -10.26
C LEU A 52 -16.56 1.15 -9.03
N ALA A 53 -17.32 2.15 -8.57
CA ALA A 53 -17.00 2.90 -7.36
C ALA A 53 -17.04 2.02 -6.11
N ALA A 54 -18.11 1.24 -5.91
CA ALA A 54 -18.24 0.30 -4.80
C ALA A 54 -17.08 -0.72 -4.81
N LYS A 55 -16.74 -1.24 -6.00
CA LYS A 55 -15.61 -2.16 -6.17
C LYS A 55 -14.28 -1.53 -5.79
N SER A 56 -14.07 -0.28 -6.20
CA SER A 56 -12.86 0.49 -5.86
C SER A 56 -12.70 0.68 -4.35
N VAL A 57 -13.79 1.05 -3.66
CA VAL A 57 -13.79 1.19 -2.20
C VAL A 57 -13.54 -0.15 -1.51
N ALA A 58 -14.19 -1.22 -1.95
CA ALA A 58 -14.00 -2.55 -1.39
C ALA A 58 -12.54 -3.04 -1.52
N VAL A 59 -11.92 -2.85 -2.70
CA VAL A 59 -10.51 -3.19 -2.92
C VAL A 59 -9.59 -2.35 -2.05
N PHE A 60 -9.86 -1.04 -1.93
CA PHE A 60 -9.07 -0.14 -1.07
C PHE A 60 -9.10 -0.59 0.39
N MET A 61 -10.28 -0.82 0.93
CA MET A 61 -10.47 -1.19 2.34
C MET A 61 -9.86 -2.56 2.67
N THR A 62 -10.11 -3.56 1.84
CA THR A 62 -9.59 -4.92 2.06
C THR A 62 -8.06 -4.97 1.98
N ALA A 63 -7.46 -4.24 1.04
CA ALA A 63 -6.01 -4.15 0.91
C ALA A 63 -5.38 -3.42 2.10
N GLY A 64 -5.96 -2.30 2.52
CA GLY A 64 -5.51 -1.55 3.70
C GLY A 64 -5.54 -2.39 4.97
N VAL A 65 -6.66 -3.07 5.22
CA VAL A 65 -6.80 -3.97 6.38
C VAL A 65 -5.79 -5.11 6.33
N SER A 66 -5.62 -5.78 5.18
CA SER A 66 -4.69 -6.91 5.05
C SER A 66 -3.22 -6.51 5.26
N ALA A 67 -2.85 -5.28 4.88
CA ALA A 67 -1.51 -4.76 5.11
C ALA A 67 -1.27 -4.36 6.58
N VAL A 68 -2.25 -3.77 7.24
CA VAL A 68 -2.11 -3.27 8.62
C VAL A 68 -2.26 -4.38 9.65
N PHE A 69 -3.05 -5.41 9.38
CA PHE A 69 -3.35 -6.49 10.32
C PHE A 69 -2.08 -7.17 10.91
N PRO A 70 -1.08 -7.59 10.12
CA PRO A 70 0.16 -8.17 10.66
C PRO A 70 0.93 -7.20 11.57
N LEU A 71 0.92 -5.90 11.24
CA LEU A 71 1.58 -4.87 12.04
C LEU A 71 0.89 -4.63 13.37
N LEU A 72 -0.44 -4.65 13.39
CA LEU A 72 -1.22 -4.57 14.63
C LEU A 72 -0.95 -5.78 15.53
N LEU A 73 -0.90 -6.98 14.97
CA LEU A 73 -0.55 -8.18 15.74
C LEU A 73 0.87 -8.08 16.32
N ASN A 74 1.84 -7.66 15.50
CA ASN A 74 3.22 -7.48 15.94
C ASN A 74 3.30 -6.41 17.05
N LEU A 75 2.65 -5.26 16.88
CA LEU A 75 2.61 -4.22 17.90
C LEU A 75 2.03 -4.76 19.23
N LYS A 76 0.90 -5.46 19.16
CA LYS A 76 0.26 -6.04 20.35
C LYS A 76 1.15 -7.05 21.05
N LEU A 77 1.77 -7.97 20.31
CA LEU A 77 2.71 -8.95 20.87
C LEU A 77 3.93 -8.27 21.51
N THR A 78 4.46 -7.26 20.85
CA THR A 78 5.61 -6.49 21.38
C THR A 78 5.24 -5.75 22.66
N MET A 79 4.04 -5.17 22.74
CA MET A 79 3.54 -4.51 23.97
C MET A 79 3.39 -5.46 25.15
N THR A 80 3.06 -6.73 24.89
CA THR A 80 2.90 -7.73 25.96
C THR A 80 4.25 -8.28 26.44
N MET A 81 5.25 -8.33 25.56
CA MET A 81 6.54 -8.97 25.87
C MET A 81 7.62 -7.98 26.36
N PHE A 82 7.52 -6.71 25.99
CA PHE A 82 8.57 -5.73 26.27
C PHE A 82 8.02 -4.49 27.00
N PRO A 83 8.76 -3.97 28.01
CA PRO A 83 8.38 -2.73 28.66
C PRO A 83 8.50 -1.54 27.71
N VAL A 84 7.74 -0.49 28.01
CA VAL A 84 7.86 0.80 27.32
C VAL A 84 9.22 1.41 27.67
N ILE A 85 10.02 1.65 26.64
CA ILE A 85 11.27 2.40 26.79
C ILE A 85 11.05 3.75 26.12
N ASN A 86 11.19 4.83 26.89
CA ASN A 86 11.26 6.17 26.34
C ASN A 86 12.61 6.33 25.63
N TYR A 87 12.57 6.71 24.36
CA TYR A 87 13.78 6.92 23.59
C TYR A 87 14.30 8.34 23.78
N ASP A 88 15.59 8.43 24.12
CA ASP A 88 16.32 9.67 23.94
C ASP A 88 16.69 9.86 22.46
N TRP A 89 16.79 11.11 22.04
CA TRP A 89 17.12 11.47 20.65
C TRP A 89 18.37 10.77 20.10
N TYR A 90 19.35 10.48 20.95
CA TYR A 90 20.59 9.80 20.60
C TYR A 90 20.46 8.30 20.34
N GLN A 91 19.35 7.69 20.77
CA GLN A 91 19.11 6.25 20.63
C GLN A 91 18.27 5.94 19.39
N LEU A 92 17.79 6.97 18.68
CA LEU A 92 16.98 6.79 17.49
C LEU A 92 17.87 6.50 16.28
N PRO A 93 17.62 5.43 15.53
CA PRO A 93 18.46 5.03 14.41
C PRO A 93 18.45 6.04 13.26
N ASN A 94 17.46 6.92 13.19
CA ASN A 94 17.38 7.95 12.15
C ASN A 94 16.50 9.13 12.57
N TYR A 95 17.11 10.15 13.18
CA TYR A 95 16.42 11.35 13.65
C TYR A 95 15.82 12.23 12.54
N LYS A 96 16.17 11.98 11.27
CA LYS A 96 15.62 12.67 10.09
C LYS A 96 14.38 12.00 9.51
N ALA A 97 13.92 10.90 10.10
CA ALA A 97 12.75 10.20 9.59
C ALA A 97 11.46 11.00 9.79
N LEU A 98 10.48 10.72 8.95
CA LEU A 98 9.18 11.41 8.95
C LEU A 98 8.49 11.20 10.31
N PHE A 99 7.93 12.29 10.86
CA PHE A 99 7.22 12.28 12.16
C PHE A 99 8.05 11.81 13.37
N MET A 100 9.37 11.81 13.30
CA MET A 100 10.21 11.33 14.40
C MET A 100 10.00 12.11 15.70
N ASN A 101 9.70 13.41 15.63
CA ASN A 101 9.32 14.22 16.80
C ASN A 101 8.11 13.64 17.55
N LEU A 102 7.17 13.03 16.83
CA LEU A 102 6.02 12.35 17.42
C LEU A 102 6.45 11.04 18.09
N ALA A 103 7.41 10.32 17.51
CA ALA A 103 7.91 9.07 18.07
C ALA A 103 8.59 9.29 19.44
N VAL A 104 9.32 10.40 19.60
CA VAL A 104 9.96 10.76 20.88
C VAL A 104 8.91 11.15 21.93
N LYS A 105 7.88 11.90 21.54
CA LYS A 105 6.83 12.34 22.47
C LYS A 105 5.86 11.23 22.84
N ASN A 106 5.44 10.44 21.87
CA ASN A 106 4.46 9.38 22.06
C ASN A 106 4.62 8.29 21.00
N VAL A 107 5.23 7.18 21.38
CA VAL A 107 5.50 6.03 20.51
C VAL A 107 4.21 5.41 19.95
N ILE A 108 3.15 5.34 20.75
CA ILE A 108 1.86 4.75 20.32
C ILE A 108 1.24 5.62 19.22
N ALA A 109 1.20 6.94 19.42
CA ALA A 109 0.68 7.86 18.43
C ALA A 109 1.46 7.78 17.10
N TYR A 110 2.79 7.66 17.18
CA TYR A 110 3.63 7.42 16.01
C TYR A 110 3.26 6.13 15.28
N CYS A 111 3.09 5.02 16.00
CA CYS A 111 2.70 3.74 15.42
C CYS A 111 1.34 3.82 14.71
N ILE A 112 0.36 4.50 15.31
CA ILE A 112 -0.98 4.68 14.72
C ILE A 112 -0.90 5.50 13.42
N VAL A 113 -0.18 6.64 13.43
CA VAL A 113 0.00 7.47 12.23
C VAL A 113 0.70 6.70 11.12
N TYR A 114 1.71 5.92 11.47
CA TYR A 114 2.44 5.10 10.52
C TYR A 114 1.56 3.98 9.93
N MET A 115 0.75 3.29 10.74
CA MET A 115 -0.21 2.28 10.26
C MET A 115 -1.27 2.90 9.36
N ALA A 116 -1.77 4.11 9.68
CA ALA A 116 -2.70 4.83 8.83
C ALA A 116 -2.09 5.16 7.46
N LEU A 117 -0.82 5.55 7.44
CA LEU A 117 -0.08 5.79 6.20
C LEU A 117 0.08 4.52 5.37
N ILE A 118 0.47 3.40 5.99
CA ILE A 118 0.54 2.09 5.33
C ILE A 118 -0.84 1.68 4.78
N PHE A 119 -1.91 1.87 5.55
CA PHE A 119 -3.28 1.56 5.12
C PHE A 119 -3.64 2.27 3.81
N VAL A 120 -3.39 3.59 3.76
CA VAL A 120 -3.69 4.40 2.58
C VAL A 120 -2.87 3.94 1.37
N PHE A 121 -1.56 3.79 1.52
CA PHE A 121 -0.71 3.39 0.39
C PHE A 121 -0.96 1.95 -0.06
N ALA A 122 -1.27 1.03 0.85
CA ALA A 122 -1.68 -0.32 0.50
C ALA A 122 -2.95 -0.32 -0.36
N GLY A 123 -3.97 0.45 0.05
CA GLY A 123 -5.18 0.63 -0.74
C GLY A 123 -4.89 1.20 -2.13
N LEU A 124 -4.01 2.19 -2.24
CA LEU A 124 -3.63 2.78 -3.53
C LEU A 124 -2.90 1.81 -4.45
N ILE A 125 -2.01 0.98 -3.91
CA ILE A 125 -1.32 -0.06 -4.69
C ILE A 125 -2.30 -1.13 -5.20
N ALA A 126 -3.28 -1.49 -4.38
CA ALA A 126 -4.35 -2.40 -4.83
C ALA A 126 -5.18 -1.81 -5.98
N GLY A 127 -5.31 -0.48 -6.04
CA GLY A 127 -5.91 0.22 -7.18
C GLY A 127 -5.17 -0.01 -8.50
N LEU A 128 -3.84 -0.16 -8.48
CA LEU A 128 -3.07 -0.56 -9.67
C LEU A 128 -3.46 -1.96 -10.13
N ALA A 129 -3.59 -2.92 -9.20
CA ALA A 129 -4.04 -4.27 -9.53
C ALA A 129 -5.45 -4.25 -10.15
N LEU A 130 -6.34 -3.41 -9.61
CA LEU A 130 -7.69 -3.22 -10.11
C LEU A 130 -7.68 -2.65 -11.54
N SER A 131 -6.84 -1.65 -11.82
CA SER A 131 -6.73 -1.09 -13.17
C SER A 131 -6.14 -2.10 -14.17
N LEU A 132 -5.16 -2.90 -13.75
CA LEU A 132 -4.58 -3.96 -14.56
C LEU A 132 -5.57 -5.09 -14.85
N SER A 133 -6.54 -5.33 -13.97
CA SER A 133 -7.58 -6.34 -14.16
C SER A 133 -8.50 -6.05 -15.36
N LEU A 134 -8.52 -4.81 -15.87
CA LEU A 134 -9.24 -4.44 -17.10
C LEU A 134 -8.62 -5.10 -18.33
N TYR A 135 -7.30 -5.29 -18.35
CA TYR A 135 -6.54 -5.77 -19.49
C TYR A 135 -6.11 -7.23 -19.36
N ALA A 136 -6.01 -7.72 -18.15
CA ALA A 136 -5.49 -9.05 -17.90
C ALA A 136 -6.46 -10.15 -18.33
N ASN A 137 -5.91 -11.17 -18.98
CA ASN A 137 -6.62 -12.39 -19.37
C ASN A 137 -6.41 -13.55 -18.39
N ASN A 138 -5.53 -13.36 -17.41
CA ASN A 138 -5.19 -14.36 -16.41
C ASN A 138 -5.21 -13.75 -15.02
N ARG A 139 -5.82 -14.45 -14.05
CA ARG A 139 -5.90 -14.03 -12.65
C ARG A 139 -4.49 -13.87 -12.02
N PHE A 140 -3.57 -14.76 -12.38
CA PHE A 140 -2.21 -14.71 -11.86
C PHE A 140 -1.48 -13.41 -12.25
N VAL A 141 -1.69 -12.94 -13.46
CA VAL A 141 -1.12 -11.67 -13.95
C VAL A 141 -1.64 -10.48 -13.13
N VAL A 142 -2.93 -10.46 -12.81
CA VAL A 142 -3.52 -9.39 -11.96
C VAL A 142 -2.88 -9.34 -10.59
N LEU A 143 -2.55 -10.48 -10.00
CA LEU A 143 -1.97 -10.57 -8.66
C LEU A 143 -0.47 -10.29 -8.65
N SER A 144 0.28 -10.79 -9.65
CA SER A 144 1.74 -10.71 -9.67
C SER A 144 2.29 -9.41 -10.24
N LEU A 145 1.58 -8.78 -11.20
CA LEU A 145 2.08 -7.62 -11.92
C LEU A 145 2.27 -6.38 -11.01
N PRO A 146 1.35 -6.02 -10.11
CA PRO A 146 1.58 -4.93 -9.14
C PRO A 146 2.77 -5.20 -8.23
N PHE A 147 2.96 -6.43 -7.79
CA PHE A 147 4.11 -6.85 -7.01
C PHE A 147 5.42 -6.61 -7.77
N LEU A 148 5.49 -7.04 -9.03
CA LEU A 148 6.66 -6.82 -9.89
C LEU A 148 6.92 -5.33 -10.12
N ILE A 149 5.88 -4.53 -10.41
CA ILE A 149 5.99 -3.08 -10.59
C ILE A 149 6.58 -2.44 -9.33
N CYS A 150 6.10 -2.80 -8.14
CA CYS A 150 6.61 -2.26 -6.89
C CYS A 150 8.09 -2.60 -6.66
N ILE A 151 8.51 -3.84 -6.93
CA ILE A 151 9.90 -4.26 -6.75
C ILE A 151 10.82 -3.58 -7.79
N VAL A 152 10.44 -3.61 -9.05
CA VAL A 152 11.26 -3.05 -10.14
C VAL A 152 11.39 -1.54 -9.98
N SER A 153 10.29 -0.82 -9.68
CA SER A 153 10.33 0.62 -9.43
C SER A 153 11.28 0.98 -8.29
N GLY A 154 11.23 0.20 -7.20
CA GLY A 154 12.14 0.40 -6.06
C GLY A 154 13.61 0.24 -6.43
N ARG A 155 13.95 -0.73 -7.27
CA ARG A 155 15.32 -0.95 -7.74
C ARG A 155 15.78 0.15 -8.71
N LEU A 156 14.96 0.51 -9.70
CA LEU A 156 15.29 1.56 -10.67
C LEU A 156 15.55 2.90 -9.98
N VAL A 157 14.71 3.26 -9.03
CA VAL A 157 14.80 4.52 -8.31
C VAL A 157 15.98 4.55 -7.32
N ALA A 158 16.41 3.40 -6.79
CA ALA A 158 17.52 3.31 -5.86
C ALA A 158 18.85 3.81 -6.45
N TYR A 159 19.05 3.66 -7.75
CA TYR A 159 20.26 4.11 -8.47
C TYR A 159 20.25 5.61 -8.80
N SER A 160 19.15 6.31 -8.58
CA SER A 160 19.08 7.76 -8.84
C SER A 160 19.94 8.54 -7.84
N GLY A 161 20.74 9.48 -8.33
CA GLY A 161 21.51 10.41 -7.50
C GLY A 161 20.65 11.42 -6.73
N ASN A 162 19.40 11.66 -7.18
CA ASN A 162 18.52 12.66 -6.61
C ASN A 162 17.72 12.09 -5.42
N PRO A 163 17.77 12.73 -4.22
CA PRO A 163 17.06 12.24 -3.03
C PRO A 163 15.53 12.23 -3.18
N VAL A 164 14.96 13.17 -3.95
CA VAL A 164 13.51 13.22 -4.20
C VAL A 164 13.08 12.01 -5.03
N ILE A 165 13.82 11.70 -6.09
CA ILE A 165 13.55 10.54 -6.94
C ILE A 165 13.69 9.24 -6.13
N ARG A 166 14.75 9.13 -5.31
CA ARG A 166 14.88 7.98 -4.38
C ARG A 166 13.72 7.84 -3.40
N GLY A 167 13.08 8.94 -3.02
CA GLY A 167 11.88 8.96 -2.19
C GLY A 167 10.62 8.41 -2.88
N LEU A 168 10.58 8.40 -4.23
CA LEU A 168 9.45 7.86 -5.01
C LEU A 168 9.41 6.33 -5.08
N ALA A 169 10.40 5.64 -4.53
CA ALA A 169 10.34 4.18 -4.43
C ALA A 169 9.16 3.74 -3.55
N ILE A 170 8.18 3.08 -4.13
CA ILE A 170 6.95 2.61 -3.45
C ILE A 170 7.31 1.79 -2.20
N GLN A 171 8.36 0.99 -2.27
CA GLN A 171 8.84 0.18 -1.16
C GLN A 171 9.19 1.01 0.07
N LYS A 172 9.70 2.23 -0.10
CA LYS A 172 10.14 3.07 1.03
C LYS A 172 9.01 3.52 1.95
N VAL A 173 7.78 3.55 1.45
CA VAL A 173 6.61 3.85 2.28
C VAL A 173 6.41 2.78 3.35
N PHE A 174 6.78 1.54 3.04
CA PHE A 174 6.70 0.40 3.95
C PHE A 174 7.97 0.19 4.79
N TYR A 175 9.03 0.97 4.51
CA TYR A 175 10.23 1.00 5.34
C TYR A 175 10.06 2.05 6.44
N VAL A 176 9.83 1.60 7.65
CA VAL A 176 9.98 2.46 8.83
C VAL A 176 11.42 2.94 8.92
N PRO A 177 11.68 4.04 9.57
CA PRO A 177 12.73 5.05 9.53
C PRO A 177 14.19 4.61 9.35
N GLN A 178 14.50 3.51 8.72
CA GLN A 178 15.87 3.01 8.59
C GLN A 178 16.68 3.63 7.46
N SER A 179 16.05 4.19 6.46
CA SER A 179 16.78 4.67 5.29
C SER A 179 16.26 6.00 4.79
N SER A 180 17.16 6.89 4.49
CA SER A 180 16.98 8.21 3.88
C SER A 180 15.56 8.82 3.94
N PRO A 181 15.42 10.07 4.37
CA PRO A 181 14.14 10.70 4.61
C PRO A 181 13.27 10.63 3.35
N THR A 182 12.14 9.92 3.42
CA THR A 182 11.06 10.17 2.48
C THR A 182 10.57 11.57 2.76
N THR A 183 10.74 12.47 1.83
CA THR A 183 10.23 13.82 1.96
C THR A 183 8.71 13.79 1.80
N LEU A 184 7.98 14.65 2.52
CA LEU A 184 6.53 14.79 2.34
C LEU A 184 6.17 15.01 0.86
N VAL A 185 7.03 15.74 0.13
CA VAL A 185 6.87 15.99 -1.32
C VAL A 185 6.86 14.68 -2.11
N SER A 186 7.79 13.76 -1.86
CA SER A 186 7.82 12.47 -2.58
C SER A 186 6.60 11.61 -2.26
N LEU A 187 6.10 11.64 -1.03
CA LEU A 187 4.87 10.94 -0.66
C LEU A 187 3.63 11.53 -1.36
N CYS A 188 3.53 12.86 -1.43
CA CYS A 188 2.43 13.51 -2.15
C CYS A 188 2.44 13.19 -3.64
N ILE A 189 3.60 13.24 -4.28
CA ILE A 189 3.75 12.88 -5.70
C ILE A 189 3.34 11.42 -5.91
N LEU A 190 3.84 10.51 -5.08
CA LEU A 190 3.52 9.09 -5.16
C LEU A 190 2.01 8.84 -4.98
N PHE A 191 1.39 9.51 -4.01
CA PHE A 191 -0.05 9.46 -3.78
C PHE A 191 -0.84 9.85 -5.05
N VAL A 192 -0.52 10.99 -5.63
CA VAL A 192 -1.20 11.48 -6.86
C VAL A 192 -1.02 10.51 -8.02
N VAL A 193 0.20 10.02 -8.24
CA VAL A 193 0.49 9.05 -9.32
C VAL A 193 -0.31 7.76 -9.13
N LEU A 194 -0.35 7.22 -7.91
CA LEU A 194 -1.09 5.97 -7.63
C LEU A 194 -2.60 6.15 -7.77
N VAL A 195 -3.15 7.29 -7.36
CA VAL A 195 -4.58 7.61 -7.55
C VAL A 195 -4.91 7.69 -9.03
N LEU A 196 -4.11 8.42 -9.81
CA LEU A 196 -4.35 8.60 -11.25
C LEU A 196 -4.21 7.28 -12.01
N CYS A 197 -3.11 6.56 -11.81
CA CYS A 197 -2.84 5.31 -12.53
C CYS A 197 -3.72 4.14 -12.07
N GLY A 198 -4.13 4.12 -10.80
CA GLY A 198 -4.99 3.09 -10.24
C GLY A 198 -6.47 3.40 -10.45
N TYR A 199 -7.02 4.25 -9.61
CA TYR A 199 -8.47 4.44 -9.52
C TYR A 199 -9.07 5.29 -10.65
N VAL A 200 -8.44 6.41 -11.01
CA VAL A 200 -8.97 7.27 -12.08
C VAL A 200 -8.95 6.52 -13.41
N HIS A 201 -7.83 5.87 -13.72
CA HIS A 201 -7.72 5.06 -14.94
C HIS A 201 -8.75 3.92 -14.95
N PHE A 202 -8.92 3.20 -13.82
CA PHE A 202 -9.94 2.15 -13.69
C PHE A 202 -11.35 2.67 -13.94
N MET A 203 -11.72 3.81 -13.33
CA MET A 203 -13.06 4.41 -13.51
C MET A 203 -13.30 4.86 -14.95
N VAL A 204 -12.35 5.60 -15.55
CA VAL A 204 -12.50 6.13 -16.91
C VAL A 204 -12.60 5.01 -17.96
N ARG A 205 -11.73 4.03 -17.89
CA ARG A 205 -11.70 2.92 -18.83
C ARG A 205 -12.80 1.90 -18.54
N GLY A 206 -13.07 1.61 -17.28
CA GLY A 206 -14.10 0.67 -16.87
C GLY A 206 -15.50 1.07 -17.34
N VAL A 207 -15.83 2.38 -17.31
CA VAL A 207 -17.11 2.89 -17.83
C VAL A 207 -17.19 2.74 -19.36
N LYS A 208 -16.08 2.98 -20.06
CA LYS A 208 -16.01 2.91 -21.54
C LYS A 208 -15.87 1.50 -22.10
N MET A 209 -15.64 0.50 -21.24
CA MET A 209 -15.57 -0.89 -21.72
C MET A 209 -16.94 -1.35 -22.22
N ASP A 210 -16.99 -1.74 -23.50
CA ASP A 210 -18.14 -2.45 -24.07
C ASP A 210 -18.22 -3.84 -23.45
N VAL A 211 -19.38 -4.19 -22.94
CA VAL A 211 -19.66 -5.45 -22.23
C VAL A 211 -20.30 -6.46 -23.21
N LEU A 212 -19.96 -6.34 -24.48
CA LEU A 212 -20.42 -7.25 -25.54
C LEU A 212 -19.74 -8.62 -25.47
#